data_68106e5f1b206f57199594224a870b90
#
_entry.id   68106e5f1b206f57199594224a870b90
#
_cell.length_a   1.000
_cell.length_b   1.000
_cell.length_c   1.000
_cell.angle_alpha   90.00
_cell.angle_beta   90.00
_cell.angle_gamma   90.00
#
_symmetry.space_group_name_H-M   'P 1'
#
loop_
_entity.id
_entity.type
_entity.pdbx_description
1 polymer ?
#
loop_
_entity_poly.entity_id
_entity_poly.type
_entity_poly.pdbx_seq_one_letter_code
_entity_poly.pdbx_strand_id
1 'polypeptide(L)'
;MANRIMLNETSYHGAGAIKEIANEAKARAFKKAFVCSDPDLIKFGVTSKVTDVLDEAGLAYEIYSDIKANPTIQNVQHGVEAFKASKADYIIAIGGGSSMDTSKAIGIIIANPEFEDVRSLEGVAPTKKPCVPIIAVPTTAGTAAEVTINYVITDVERKRKFVCVDPHDMPVIAVIDPEMMSSMPKGLTASTGMDALTHAIEGYTTKAAWEMTDMFHLKAIEIISRSLRLSLIHISEPTRQAE
;
A
#
# COMPACT_ATOMS: atom_id res chain seq x y z
N MET A 1 10.45 26.34 12.52
CA MET A 1 9.82 25.82 11.27
C MET A 1 8.69 24.93 11.72
N ALA A 2 7.52 24.92 11.06
CA ALA A 2 6.42 24.05 11.46
C ALA A 2 6.65 22.64 10.89
N ASN A 3 6.57 21.61 11.72
CA ASN A 3 6.62 20.22 11.31
C ASN A 3 5.20 19.72 11.00
N ARG A 4 5.02 18.98 9.90
CA ARG A 4 3.74 18.42 9.48
C ARG A 4 3.82 16.91 9.48
N ILE A 5 2.86 16.24 10.10
CA ILE A 5 2.64 14.81 9.99
C ILE A 5 1.30 14.57 9.32
N MET A 6 1.25 13.61 8.41
CA MET A 6 0.03 13.10 7.80
C MET A 6 -0.09 11.62 8.11
N LEU A 7 -1.27 11.20 8.51
CA LEU A 7 -1.60 9.83 8.85
C LEU A 7 -2.88 9.42 8.13
N ASN A 8 -3.11 8.11 7.98
CA ASN A 8 -4.40 7.58 7.54
C ASN A 8 -5.51 8.05 8.48
N GLU A 9 -6.74 8.13 7.98
CA GLU A 9 -7.90 8.40 8.85
C GLU A 9 -8.07 7.29 9.90
N THR A 10 -7.85 6.03 9.48
CA THR A 10 -7.95 4.85 10.34
C THR A 10 -6.86 3.85 9.99
N SER A 11 -6.34 3.17 11.01
CA SER A 11 -5.35 2.10 10.84
C SER A 11 -5.67 0.95 11.79
N TYR A 12 -5.76 -0.27 11.23
CA TYR A 12 -6.01 -1.50 11.97
C TYR A 12 -4.76 -2.37 12.00
N HIS A 13 -4.41 -2.90 13.15
CA HIS A 13 -3.17 -3.67 13.35
C HIS A 13 -3.45 -4.96 14.10
N GLY A 14 -2.97 -6.09 13.58
CA GLY A 14 -3.01 -7.39 14.24
C GLY A 14 -3.64 -8.49 13.40
N ALA A 15 -3.53 -9.72 13.86
CA ALA A 15 -4.08 -10.89 13.19
C ALA A 15 -5.61 -10.79 13.11
N GLY A 16 -6.17 -11.05 11.92
CA GLY A 16 -7.59 -10.93 11.63
C GLY A 16 -8.08 -9.51 11.34
N ALA A 17 -7.18 -8.51 11.29
CA ALA A 17 -7.54 -7.11 11.00
C ALA A 17 -8.24 -6.94 9.64
N ILE A 18 -8.02 -7.84 8.68
CA ILE A 18 -8.71 -7.82 7.37
C ILE A 18 -10.24 -7.86 7.48
N LYS A 19 -10.80 -8.36 8.58
CA LYS A 19 -12.26 -8.38 8.82
C LYS A 19 -12.85 -6.98 8.93
N GLU A 20 -12.04 -6.00 9.36
CA GLU A 20 -12.48 -4.61 9.49
C GLU A 20 -12.73 -3.94 8.13
N ILE A 21 -12.22 -4.49 7.04
CA ILE A 21 -12.48 -4.00 5.67
C ILE A 21 -13.99 -3.94 5.40
N ALA A 22 -14.72 -4.98 5.77
CA ALA A 22 -16.16 -5.03 5.55
C ALA A 22 -16.91 -4.03 6.43
N ASN A 23 -16.48 -3.85 7.68
CA ASN A 23 -17.08 -2.89 8.61
C ASN A 23 -16.89 -1.45 8.10
N GLU A 24 -15.67 -1.11 7.69
CA GLU A 24 -15.34 0.21 7.16
C GLU A 24 -16.08 0.50 5.84
N ALA A 25 -16.11 -0.47 4.91
CA ALA A 25 -16.83 -0.31 3.66
C ALA A 25 -18.32 -0.03 3.88
N LYS A 26 -18.95 -0.74 4.82
CA LYS A 26 -20.36 -0.52 5.20
C LYS A 26 -20.56 0.84 5.89
N ALA A 27 -19.69 1.19 6.84
CA ALA A 27 -19.78 2.45 7.58
C ALA A 27 -19.65 3.67 6.66
N ARG A 28 -18.80 3.57 5.62
CA ARG A 28 -18.59 4.61 4.62
C ARG A 28 -19.58 4.56 3.46
N ALA A 29 -20.51 3.60 3.47
CA ALA A 29 -21.51 3.37 2.42
C ALA A 29 -20.89 3.12 1.03
N PHE A 30 -19.69 2.52 0.98
CA PHE A 30 -19.05 2.09 -0.25
C PHE A 30 -19.84 0.96 -0.91
N LYS A 31 -19.92 0.95 -2.24
CA LYS A 31 -20.80 0.07 -3.00
C LYS A 31 -20.08 -1.05 -3.74
N LYS A 32 -18.97 -0.74 -4.39
CA LYS A 32 -18.21 -1.70 -5.18
C LYS A 32 -16.72 -1.43 -5.08
N ALA A 33 -15.95 -2.43 -4.65
CA ALA A 33 -14.51 -2.37 -4.58
C ALA A 33 -13.85 -2.62 -5.94
N PHE A 34 -12.79 -1.87 -6.23
CA PHE A 34 -11.80 -2.23 -7.24
C PHE A 34 -10.60 -2.82 -6.53
N VAL A 35 -10.46 -4.15 -6.58
CA VAL A 35 -9.44 -4.89 -5.85
C VAL A 35 -8.19 -4.99 -6.71
N CYS A 36 -7.17 -4.19 -6.39
CA CYS A 36 -5.88 -4.22 -7.05
C CYS A 36 -4.96 -5.24 -6.37
N SER A 37 -4.61 -6.30 -7.08
CA SER A 37 -3.71 -7.34 -6.56
C SER A 37 -2.90 -7.97 -7.70
N ASP A 38 -1.63 -8.32 -7.43
CA ASP A 38 -0.82 -8.97 -8.46
C ASP A 38 -1.23 -10.43 -8.71
N PRO A 39 -0.90 -10.97 -9.90
CA PRO A 39 -1.30 -12.34 -10.28
C PRO A 39 -0.78 -13.43 -9.34
N ASP A 40 0.38 -13.26 -8.72
CA ASP A 40 0.95 -14.25 -7.82
C ASP A 40 0.19 -14.30 -6.50
N LEU A 41 -0.20 -13.16 -5.93
CA LEU A 41 -1.04 -13.11 -4.72
C LEU A 41 -2.41 -13.74 -4.96
N ILE A 42 -2.98 -13.56 -6.15
CA ILE A 42 -4.24 -14.22 -6.55
C ILE A 42 -4.02 -15.73 -6.63
N LYS A 43 -3.00 -16.17 -7.35
CA LYS A 43 -2.67 -17.58 -7.55
C LYS A 43 -2.39 -18.32 -6.24
N PHE A 44 -1.73 -17.67 -5.29
CA PHE A 44 -1.37 -18.27 -4.00
C PHE A 44 -2.45 -18.09 -2.92
N GLY A 45 -3.62 -17.57 -3.28
CA GLY A 45 -4.75 -17.44 -2.36
C GLY A 45 -4.60 -16.36 -1.29
N VAL A 46 -3.65 -15.43 -1.44
CA VAL A 46 -3.52 -14.31 -0.50
C VAL A 46 -4.64 -13.30 -0.71
N THR A 47 -4.96 -13.00 -1.97
CA THR A 47 -6.06 -12.10 -2.34
C THR A 47 -7.40 -12.65 -1.87
N SER A 48 -7.62 -13.97 -1.94
CA SER A 48 -8.88 -14.59 -1.54
C SER A 48 -9.21 -14.39 -0.06
N LYS A 49 -8.22 -14.26 0.81
CA LYS A 49 -8.47 -13.92 2.23
C LYS A 49 -9.28 -12.63 2.39
N VAL A 50 -9.05 -11.65 1.51
CA VAL A 50 -9.80 -10.37 1.53
C VAL A 50 -11.11 -10.51 0.75
N THR A 51 -11.11 -11.18 -0.41
CA THR A 51 -12.36 -11.34 -1.17
C THR A 51 -13.38 -12.21 -0.45
N ASP A 52 -12.96 -13.19 0.34
CA ASP A 52 -13.84 -13.99 1.19
C ASP A 52 -14.54 -13.10 2.24
N VAL A 53 -13.83 -12.13 2.83
CA VAL A 53 -14.44 -11.15 3.75
C VAL A 53 -15.49 -10.28 3.04
N LEU A 54 -15.22 -9.90 1.77
CA LEU A 54 -16.19 -9.14 0.98
C LEU A 54 -17.42 -9.99 0.62
N ASP A 55 -17.21 -11.25 0.21
CA ASP A 55 -18.27 -12.20 -0.15
C ASP A 55 -19.17 -12.49 1.06
N GLU A 56 -18.60 -12.79 2.22
CA GLU A 56 -19.34 -12.99 3.48
C GLU A 56 -20.16 -11.75 3.87
N ALA A 57 -19.67 -10.56 3.56
CA ALA A 57 -20.34 -9.30 3.87
C ALA A 57 -21.37 -8.87 2.80
N GLY A 58 -21.44 -9.57 1.66
CA GLY A 58 -22.29 -9.24 0.52
C GLY A 58 -21.86 -7.97 -0.22
N LEU A 59 -20.56 -7.64 -0.21
CA LEU A 59 -19.99 -6.46 -0.84
C LEU A 59 -19.49 -6.79 -2.26
N ALA A 60 -19.92 -6.02 -3.24
CA ALA A 60 -19.51 -6.20 -4.63
C ALA A 60 -18.06 -5.76 -4.84
N TYR A 61 -17.35 -6.49 -5.69
CA TYR A 61 -15.98 -6.14 -6.09
C TYR A 61 -15.66 -6.58 -7.51
N GLU A 62 -14.57 -6.07 -8.04
CA GLU A 62 -13.94 -6.49 -9.28
C GLU A 62 -12.43 -6.53 -9.11
N ILE A 63 -11.79 -7.62 -9.52
CA ILE A 63 -10.34 -7.81 -9.38
C ILE A 63 -9.63 -7.23 -10.60
N TYR A 64 -8.65 -6.37 -10.34
CA TYR A 64 -7.69 -5.87 -11.32
C TYR A 64 -6.31 -6.46 -11.03
N SER A 65 -5.76 -7.19 -11.99
CA SER A 65 -4.53 -7.96 -11.81
C SER A 65 -3.36 -7.56 -12.72
N ASP A 66 -3.52 -6.51 -13.56
CA ASP A 66 -2.37 -6.00 -14.34
C ASP A 66 -1.44 -5.14 -13.47
N ILE A 67 -1.05 -5.73 -12.34
CA ILE A 67 -0.07 -5.18 -11.41
C ILE A 67 1.28 -5.81 -11.69
N LYS A 68 2.30 -4.99 -11.88
CA LYS A 68 3.67 -5.44 -12.16
C LYS A 68 4.65 -4.88 -11.15
N ALA A 69 5.70 -5.64 -10.88
CA ALA A 69 6.86 -5.10 -10.17
C ALA A 69 7.38 -3.88 -10.94
N ASN A 70 7.60 -2.76 -10.24
CA ASN A 70 7.92 -1.47 -10.84
C ASN A 70 6.84 -1.01 -11.83
N PRO A 71 5.69 -0.56 -11.37
CA PRO A 71 4.56 -0.23 -12.22
C PRO A 71 4.92 0.82 -13.27
N THR A 72 4.43 0.60 -14.48
CA THR A 72 4.69 1.48 -15.61
C THR A 72 3.56 2.47 -15.83
N ILE A 73 3.82 3.54 -16.58
CA ILE A 73 2.78 4.48 -17.03
C ILE A 73 1.62 3.73 -17.70
N GLN A 74 1.94 2.74 -18.53
CA GLN A 74 0.93 1.96 -19.24
C GLN A 74 0.06 1.12 -18.28
N ASN A 75 0.63 0.51 -17.23
CA ASN A 75 -0.15 -0.21 -16.23
C ASN A 75 -1.14 0.71 -15.51
N VAL A 76 -0.71 1.95 -15.19
CA VAL A 76 -1.60 2.94 -14.59
C VAL A 76 -2.74 3.31 -15.53
N GLN A 77 -2.44 3.58 -16.81
CA GLN A 77 -3.46 3.92 -17.81
C GLN A 77 -4.49 2.81 -17.99
N HIS A 78 -4.05 1.56 -18.13
CA HIS A 78 -4.96 0.40 -18.18
C HIS A 78 -5.81 0.30 -16.91
N GLY A 79 -5.23 0.56 -15.76
CA GLY A 79 -5.94 0.55 -14.49
C GLY A 79 -7.00 1.65 -14.38
N VAL A 80 -6.73 2.83 -14.90
CA VAL A 80 -7.71 3.93 -14.97
C VAL A 80 -8.90 3.55 -15.84
N GLU A 81 -8.66 2.95 -17.01
CA GLU A 81 -9.72 2.48 -17.89
C GLU A 81 -10.54 1.36 -17.25
N ALA A 82 -9.86 0.38 -16.63
CA ALA A 82 -10.53 -0.70 -15.93
C ALA A 82 -11.36 -0.21 -14.75
N PHE A 83 -10.86 0.75 -13.96
CA PHE A 83 -11.61 1.35 -12.86
C PHE A 83 -12.89 2.04 -13.38
N LYS A 84 -12.79 2.85 -14.44
CA LYS A 84 -13.96 3.50 -15.05
C LYS A 84 -15.00 2.47 -15.52
N ALA A 85 -14.55 1.39 -16.16
CA ALA A 85 -15.43 0.32 -16.66
C ALA A 85 -16.12 -0.45 -15.52
N SER A 86 -15.42 -0.69 -14.42
CA SER A 86 -15.91 -1.43 -13.26
C SER A 86 -17.05 -0.74 -12.51
N LYS A 87 -17.15 0.58 -12.62
CA LYS A 87 -18.07 1.44 -11.83
C LYS A 87 -17.84 1.29 -10.31
N ALA A 88 -16.64 0.95 -9.91
CA ALA A 88 -16.26 0.92 -8.50
C ALA A 88 -16.17 2.35 -7.93
N ASP A 89 -16.35 2.48 -6.62
CA ASP A 89 -16.32 3.77 -5.92
C ASP A 89 -15.22 3.86 -4.86
N TYR A 90 -14.50 2.75 -4.63
CA TYR A 90 -13.29 2.71 -3.79
C TYR A 90 -12.33 1.63 -4.29
N ILE A 91 -11.09 1.69 -3.83
CA ILE A 91 -10.03 0.76 -4.17
C ILE A 91 -9.64 -0.04 -2.92
N ILE A 92 -9.40 -1.34 -3.08
CA ILE A 92 -8.69 -2.15 -2.09
C ILE A 92 -7.36 -2.53 -2.73
N ALA A 93 -6.27 -2.00 -2.20
CA ALA A 93 -4.93 -2.28 -2.66
C ALA A 93 -4.31 -3.41 -1.83
N ILE A 94 -4.15 -4.60 -2.43
CA ILE A 94 -3.56 -5.78 -1.78
C ILE A 94 -2.20 -6.05 -2.39
N GLY A 95 -1.15 -5.99 -1.61
CA GLY A 95 0.19 -6.28 -2.10
C GLY A 95 1.30 -5.51 -1.43
N GLY A 96 2.46 -5.49 -2.07
CA GLY A 96 3.59 -4.64 -1.69
C GLY A 96 3.51 -3.24 -2.31
N GLY A 97 4.65 -2.53 -2.32
CA GLY A 97 4.72 -1.17 -2.86
C GLY A 97 4.15 -1.02 -4.27
N SER A 98 4.38 -1.98 -5.17
CA SER A 98 3.90 -1.88 -6.56
C SER A 98 2.37 -1.87 -6.67
N SER A 99 1.66 -2.67 -5.87
CA SER A 99 0.19 -2.65 -5.84
C SER A 99 -0.32 -1.33 -5.26
N MET A 100 0.33 -0.84 -4.20
CA MET A 100 -0.02 0.45 -3.57
C MET A 100 0.22 1.61 -4.54
N ASP A 101 1.40 1.67 -5.16
CA ASP A 101 1.79 2.73 -6.08
C ASP A 101 0.85 2.81 -7.29
N THR A 102 0.52 1.64 -7.88
CA THR A 102 -0.45 1.57 -8.98
C THR A 102 -1.82 2.06 -8.54
N SER A 103 -2.29 1.65 -7.37
CA SER A 103 -3.60 2.03 -6.83
C SER A 103 -3.70 3.53 -6.55
N LYS A 104 -2.65 4.12 -5.98
CA LYS A 104 -2.56 5.57 -5.75
C LYS A 104 -2.61 6.35 -7.05
N ALA A 105 -1.81 5.94 -8.05
CA ALA A 105 -1.80 6.58 -9.35
C ALA A 105 -3.15 6.49 -10.06
N ILE A 106 -3.82 5.33 -10.04
CA ILE A 106 -5.17 5.16 -10.58
C ILE A 106 -6.14 6.11 -9.88
N GLY A 107 -6.20 6.04 -8.56
CA GLY A 107 -7.17 6.78 -7.77
C GLY A 107 -7.00 8.30 -7.88
N ILE A 108 -5.77 8.82 -7.94
CA ILE A 108 -5.52 10.26 -8.08
C ILE A 108 -5.93 10.77 -9.46
N ILE A 109 -5.68 10.02 -10.54
CA ILE A 109 -6.06 10.37 -11.90
C ILE A 109 -7.59 10.33 -12.07
N ILE A 110 -8.27 9.34 -11.49
CA ILE A 110 -9.74 9.28 -11.53
C ILE A 110 -10.38 10.50 -10.88
N ALA A 111 -9.82 10.96 -9.74
CA ALA A 111 -10.33 12.15 -9.05
C ALA A 111 -9.90 13.47 -9.71
N ASN A 112 -8.76 13.49 -10.42
CA ASN A 112 -8.17 14.66 -11.06
C ASN A 112 -7.82 14.35 -12.53
N PRO A 113 -8.81 14.29 -13.43
CA PRO A 113 -8.61 13.87 -14.84
C PRO A 113 -7.65 14.75 -15.65
N GLU A 114 -7.40 15.97 -15.20
CA GLU A 114 -6.42 16.87 -15.81
C GLU A 114 -4.97 16.33 -15.74
N PHE A 115 -4.72 15.32 -14.88
CA PHE A 115 -3.45 14.61 -14.75
C PHE A 115 -3.45 13.25 -15.45
N GLU A 116 -4.23 13.05 -16.49
CA GLU A 116 -4.30 11.80 -17.27
C GLU A 116 -2.92 11.38 -17.83
N ASP A 117 -2.09 12.34 -18.22
CA ASP A 117 -0.66 12.06 -18.47
C ASP A 117 0.03 11.82 -17.12
N VAL A 118 0.33 10.54 -16.83
CA VAL A 118 0.95 10.11 -15.57
C VAL A 118 2.26 10.86 -15.26
N ARG A 119 2.98 11.33 -16.30
CA ARG A 119 4.21 12.12 -16.14
C ARG A 119 3.95 13.48 -15.48
N SER A 120 2.75 14.02 -15.63
CA SER A 120 2.39 15.30 -15.00
C SER A 120 2.27 15.21 -13.48
N LEU A 121 2.27 14.00 -12.93
CA LEU A 121 2.24 13.74 -11.49
C LEU A 121 3.65 13.68 -10.86
N GLU A 122 4.73 13.79 -11.65
CA GLU A 122 6.09 13.74 -11.14
C GLU A 122 6.38 14.87 -10.14
N GLY A 123 7.01 14.53 -9.02
CA GLY A 123 7.28 15.47 -7.93
C GLY A 123 6.02 15.79 -7.14
N VAL A 124 5.79 17.04 -6.86
CA VAL A 124 4.60 17.54 -6.14
C VAL A 124 3.62 18.13 -7.15
N ALA A 125 2.65 17.34 -7.59
CA ALA A 125 1.63 17.80 -8.51
C ALA A 125 0.56 18.66 -7.79
N PRO A 126 0.04 19.71 -8.43
CA PRO A 126 -0.98 20.58 -7.83
C PRO A 126 -2.39 19.99 -7.99
N THR A 127 -2.60 18.76 -7.53
CA THR A 127 -3.92 18.12 -7.52
C THR A 127 -4.87 18.89 -6.60
N LYS A 128 -6.17 18.82 -6.90
CA LYS A 128 -7.19 19.59 -6.16
C LYS A 128 -8.14 18.74 -5.36
N LYS A 129 -8.27 17.47 -5.73
CA LYS A 129 -9.22 16.55 -5.11
C LYS A 129 -8.49 15.37 -4.49
N PRO A 130 -8.96 14.90 -3.33
CA PRO A 130 -8.48 13.63 -2.79
C PRO A 130 -8.65 12.50 -3.81
N CYS A 131 -7.74 11.55 -3.77
CA CYS A 131 -7.80 10.28 -4.47
C CYS A 131 -9.14 9.58 -4.20
N VAL A 132 -9.57 8.72 -5.09
CA VAL A 132 -10.58 7.71 -4.78
C VAL A 132 -10.19 7.01 -3.48
N PRO A 133 -11.11 6.79 -2.52
CA PRO A 133 -10.76 6.17 -1.25
C PRO A 133 -10.03 4.84 -1.43
N ILE A 134 -8.90 4.69 -0.75
CA ILE A 134 -8.08 3.48 -0.79
C ILE A 134 -8.07 2.82 0.59
N ILE A 135 -8.41 1.53 0.64
CA ILE A 135 -8.13 0.63 1.76
C ILE A 135 -6.87 -0.14 1.38
N ALA A 136 -5.80 0.08 2.11
CA ALA A 136 -4.50 -0.51 1.83
C ALA A 136 -4.23 -1.72 2.71
N VAL A 137 -3.92 -2.88 2.09
CA VAL A 137 -3.66 -4.16 2.75
C VAL A 137 -2.27 -4.65 2.34
N PRO A 138 -1.22 -4.29 3.09
CA PRO A 138 0.14 -4.69 2.75
C PRO A 138 0.36 -6.19 2.92
N THR A 139 1.11 -6.78 1.97
CA THR A 139 1.56 -8.18 2.03
C THR A 139 3.08 -8.28 2.16
N THR A 140 3.76 -7.16 2.31
CA THR A 140 5.21 -7.06 2.55
C THR A 140 5.48 -6.06 3.67
N ALA A 141 6.51 -6.32 4.45
CA ALA A 141 7.00 -5.40 5.47
C ALA A 141 8.29 -4.72 4.96
N GLY A 142 8.16 -3.60 4.30
CA GLY A 142 9.28 -2.89 3.66
C GLY A 142 8.95 -1.41 3.45
N THR A 143 8.33 -1.09 2.31
CA THR A 143 8.09 0.27 1.83
C THR A 143 7.15 1.11 2.69
N ALA A 144 6.28 0.49 3.49
CA ALA A 144 5.21 1.15 4.22
C ALA A 144 4.32 2.07 3.35
N ALA A 145 4.12 1.68 2.07
CA ALA A 145 3.38 2.50 1.10
C ALA A 145 1.91 2.73 1.50
N GLU A 146 1.38 1.89 2.39
CA GLU A 146 0.05 2.02 2.99
C GLU A 146 -0.12 3.24 3.90
N VAL A 147 0.99 3.82 4.36
CA VAL A 147 1.00 4.99 5.27
C VAL A 147 1.81 6.17 4.71
N THR A 148 2.09 6.19 3.41
CA THR A 148 2.88 7.24 2.76
C THR A 148 2.07 8.04 1.75
N ILE A 149 2.55 9.27 1.49
CA ILE A 149 2.04 10.17 0.43
C ILE A 149 2.84 10.05 -0.86
N ASN A 150 3.66 9.02 -0.99
CA ASN A 150 4.55 8.83 -2.14
C ASN A 150 4.14 7.61 -2.94
N TYR A 151 4.39 7.64 -4.23
CA TYR A 151 4.35 6.48 -5.11
C TYR A 151 5.36 6.64 -6.25
N VAL A 152 5.81 5.51 -6.81
CA VAL A 152 6.88 5.47 -7.79
C VAL A 152 6.39 4.79 -9.07
N ILE A 153 6.52 5.49 -10.19
CA ILE A 153 6.14 4.98 -11.51
C ILE A 153 7.36 4.89 -12.42
N THR A 154 7.37 3.89 -13.27
CA THR A 154 8.42 3.65 -14.27
C THR A 154 8.02 4.23 -15.62
N ASP A 155 8.79 5.16 -16.12
CA ASP A 155 8.75 5.63 -17.51
C ASP A 155 9.67 4.75 -18.34
N VAL A 156 9.11 3.77 -19.02
CA VAL A 156 9.87 2.82 -19.85
C VAL A 156 10.52 3.51 -21.04
N GLU A 157 9.85 4.50 -21.63
CA GLU A 157 10.36 5.25 -22.79
C GLU A 157 11.60 6.04 -22.42
N ARG A 158 11.57 6.70 -21.25
CA ARG A 158 12.71 7.48 -20.74
C ARG A 158 13.69 6.67 -19.90
N LYS A 159 13.44 5.36 -19.73
CA LYS A 159 14.26 4.41 -18.95
C LYS A 159 14.57 4.91 -17.52
N ARG A 160 13.59 5.51 -16.86
CA ARG A 160 13.74 6.03 -15.49
C ARG A 160 12.52 5.77 -14.63
N LYS A 161 12.72 5.76 -13.32
CA LYS A 161 11.66 5.85 -12.34
C LYS A 161 11.49 7.31 -11.92
N PHE A 162 10.27 7.69 -11.61
CA PHE A 162 9.99 8.99 -11.03
C PHE A 162 9.07 8.84 -9.82
N VAL A 163 9.28 9.72 -8.87
CA VAL A 163 8.52 9.76 -7.62
C VAL A 163 7.43 10.81 -7.75
N CYS A 164 6.23 10.43 -7.34
CA CYS A 164 5.11 11.33 -7.15
C CYS A 164 4.88 11.52 -5.66
N VAL A 165 4.59 12.74 -5.25
CA VAL A 165 4.36 13.10 -3.84
C VAL A 165 3.08 13.91 -3.76
N ASP A 166 2.03 13.33 -3.19
CA ASP A 166 0.74 14.00 -3.10
C ASP A 166 0.03 13.66 -1.78
N PRO A 167 -0.21 14.64 -0.90
CA PRO A 167 -1.01 14.43 0.30
C PRO A 167 -2.41 13.86 0.04
N HIS A 168 -2.93 14.04 -1.16
CA HIS A 168 -4.25 13.55 -1.55
C HIS A 168 -4.29 12.06 -1.88
N ASP A 169 -3.14 11.39 -2.04
CA ASP A 169 -3.09 9.95 -2.35
C ASP A 169 -2.93 9.05 -1.14
N MET A 170 -2.82 9.61 0.07
CA MET A 170 -2.75 8.83 1.30
C MET A 170 -3.95 7.88 1.39
N PRO A 171 -3.74 6.56 1.53
CA PRO A 171 -4.85 5.64 1.79
C PRO A 171 -5.65 6.07 3.01
N VAL A 172 -6.96 6.09 2.90
CA VAL A 172 -7.84 6.50 4.01
C VAL A 172 -7.82 5.47 5.14
N ILE A 173 -7.61 4.19 4.80
CA ILE A 173 -7.53 3.08 5.75
C ILE A 173 -6.30 2.24 5.45
N ALA A 174 -5.51 1.94 6.49
CA ALA A 174 -4.45 0.94 6.44
C ALA A 174 -4.84 -0.28 7.30
N VAL A 175 -4.76 -1.48 6.72
CA VAL A 175 -5.08 -2.74 7.41
C VAL A 175 -3.83 -3.61 7.44
N ILE A 176 -3.10 -3.55 8.55
CA ILE A 176 -1.82 -4.24 8.73
C ILE A 176 -2.08 -5.55 9.48
N ASP A 177 -2.31 -6.60 8.70
CA ASP A 177 -2.58 -7.94 9.21
C ASP A 177 -1.36 -8.85 8.93
N PRO A 178 -0.65 -9.33 9.95
CA PRO A 178 0.53 -10.18 9.77
C PRO A 178 0.22 -11.49 9.04
N GLU A 179 -1.02 -11.98 9.06
CA GLU A 179 -1.42 -13.18 8.32
C GLU A 179 -1.36 -12.98 6.80
N MET A 180 -1.47 -11.74 6.32
CA MET A 180 -1.31 -11.39 4.90
C MET A 180 0.14 -11.51 4.43
N MET A 181 1.10 -11.49 5.34
CA MET A 181 2.55 -11.57 5.09
C MET A 181 3.12 -12.96 5.40
N SER A 182 2.35 -13.85 6.03
CA SER A 182 2.84 -15.13 6.56
C SER A 182 3.38 -16.10 5.50
N SER A 183 2.91 -16.00 4.26
CA SER A 183 3.35 -16.85 3.13
C SER A 183 4.49 -16.24 2.31
N MET A 184 5.05 -15.12 2.74
CA MET A 184 6.10 -14.42 2.00
C MET A 184 7.39 -15.26 1.93
N PRO A 185 8.01 -15.45 0.73
CA PRO A 185 9.27 -16.18 0.61
C PRO A 185 10.41 -15.55 1.42
N LYS A 186 11.30 -16.39 1.98
CA LYS A 186 12.44 -15.94 2.81
C LYS A 186 13.28 -14.85 2.15
N GLY A 187 13.58 -14.99 0.85
CA GLY A 187 14.36 -13.99 0.12
C GLY A 187 13.66 -12.64 0.03
N LEU A 188 12.34 -12.64 -0.15
CA LEU A 188 11.54 -11.42 -0.17
C LEU A 188 11.46 -10.82 1.24
N THR A 189 11.22 -11.63 2.27
CA THR A 189 11.23 -11.19 3.67
C THR A 189 12.54 -10.51 4.04
N ALA A 190 13.68 -11.10 3.63
CA ALA A 190 15.00 -10.52 3.89
C ALA A 190 15.17 -9.16 3.18
N SER A 191 14.87 -9.09 1.89
CA SER A 191 15.06 -7.87 1.11
C SER A 191 14.14 -6.73 1.57
N THR A 192 12.86 -7.01 1.80
CA THR A 192 11.91 -6.00 2.27
C THR A 192 12.16 -5.59 3.71
N GLY A 193 12.56 -6.52 4.58
CA GLY A 193 12.94 -6.19 5.96
C GLY A 193 14.21 -5.34 6.05
N MET A 194 15.18 -5.57 5.16
CA MET A 194 16.36 -4.68 5.05
C MET A 194 16.00 -3.32 4.48
N ASP A 195 15.05 -3.25 3.54
CA ASP A 195 14.49 -2.01 3.03
C ASP A 195 13.84 -1.19 4.16
N ALA A 196 13.01 -1.83 4.98
CA ALA A 196 12.42 -1.20 6.16
C ALA A 196 13.47 -0.67 7.14
N LEU A 197 14.54 -1.43 7.38
CA LEU A 197 15.64 -0.99 8.25
C LEU A 197 16.37 0.23 7.64
N THR A 198 16.62 0.21 6.34
CA THR A 198 17.24 1.32 5.62
C THR A 198 16.40 2.58 5.74
N HIS A 199 15.10 2.50 5.49
CA HIS A 199 14.17 3.62 5.66
C HIS A 199 14.19 4.18 7.09
N ALA A 200 14.23 3.31 8.11
CA ALA A 200 14.27 3.75 9.50
C ALA A 200 15.59 4.50 9.83
N ILE A 201 16.73 4.03 9.30
CA ILE A 201 18.04 4.70 9.46
C ILE A 201 18.06 6.02 8.70
N GLU A 202 17.63 6.04 7.46
CA GLU A 202 17.58 7.25 6.63
C GLU A 202 16.67 8.32 7.24
N GLY A 203 15.49 7.91 7.73
CA GLY A 203 14.56 8.82 8.38
C GLY A 203 15.10 9.41 9.68
N TYR A 204 15.91 8.67 10.44
CA TYR A 204 16.59 9.16 11.63
C TYR A 204 17.74 10.12 11.31
N THR A 205 18.46 9.88 10.21
CA THR A 205 19.65 10.67 9.85
C THR A 205 19.36 11.85 8.92
N THR A 206 18.13 11.98 8.42
CA THR A 206 17.77 13.09 7.52
C THR A 206 17.79 14.44 8.21
N LYS A 207 18.06 15.51 7.44
CA LYS A 207 18.00 16.90 7.95
C LYS A 207 16.60 17.34 8.37
N ALA A 208 15.56 16.62 7.94
CA ALA A 208 14.18 16.87 8.31
C ALA A 208 13.74 16.14 9.58
N ALA A 209 14.62 15.36 10.20
CA ALA A 209 14.35 14.64 11.45
C ALA A 209 14.08 15.61 12.62
N TRP A 210 13.20 15.18 13.50
CA TRP A 210 12.85 15.91 14.75
C TRP A 210 12.34 14.91 15.80
N GLU A 211 12.18 15.33 17.04
CA GLU A 211 11.98 14.44 18.19
C GLU A 211 10.87 13.41 17.99
N MET A 212 9.76 13.78 17.36
CA MET A 212 8.65 12.87 17.16
C MET A 212 8.97 11.80 16.10
N THR A 213 9.61 12.18 14.98
CA THR A 213 10.02 11.22 13.95
C THR A 213 11.15 10.33 14.44
N ASP A 214 12.07 10.85 15.22
CA ASP A 214 13.19 10.10 15.80
C ASP A 214 12.71 8.97 16.70
N MET A 215 11.67 9.22 17.48
CA MET A 215 11.04 8.22 18.35
C MET A 215 10.52 7.01 17.54
N PHE A 216 9.87 7.25 16.41
CA PHE A 216 9.39 6.18 15.53
C PHE A 216 10.53 5.45 14.85
N HIS A 217 11.52 6.17 14.32
CA HIS A 217 12.65 5.57 13.61
C HIS A 217 13.52 4.71 14.54
N LEU A 218 13.85 5.22 15.72
CA LEU A 218 14.62 4.46 16.71
C LEU A 218 13.88 3.18 17.15
N LYS A 219 12.56 3.28 17.36
CA LYS A 219 11.76 2.11 17.71
C LYS A 219 11.65 1.11 16.56
N ALA A 220 11.54 1.58 15.32
CA ALA A 220 11.58 0.72 14.13
C ALA A 220 12.92 -0.02 14.01
N ILE A 221 14.05 0.67 14.17
CA ILE A 221 15.39 0.06 14.15
C ILE A 221 15.50 -1.04 15.22
N GLU A 222 15.07 -0.77 16.45
CA GLU A 222 15.07 -1.74 17.55
C GLU A 222 14.25 -2.98 17.20
N ILE A 223 13.01 -2.80 16.75
CA ILE A 223 12.10 -3.91 16.45
C ILE A 223 12.62 -4.74 15.27
N ILE A 224 13.02 -4.09 14.16
CA ILE A 224 13.50 -4.79 12.98
C ILE A 224 14.78 -5.57 13.29
N SER A 225 15.74 -4.97 14.00
CA SER A 225 17.00 -5.60 14.37
C SER A 225 16.78 -6.87 15.20
N ARG A 226 15.80 -6.88 16.09
CA ARG A 226 15.44 -8.02 16.91
C ARG A 226 14.66 -9.09 16.13
N SER A 227 13.68 -8.66 15.31
CA SER A 227 12.65 -9.55 14.77
C SER A 227 13.00 -10.12 13.40
N LEU A 228 13.74 -9.38 12.54
CA LEU A 228 14.01 -9.82 11.18
C LEU A 228 14.79 -11.15 11.13
N ARG A 229 15.79 -11.33 11.97
CA ARG A 229 16.54 -12.59 12.04
C ARG A 229 15.66 -13.75 12.48
N LEU A 230 14.80 -13.54 13.47
CA LEU A 230 13.86 -14.56 13.95
C LEU A 230 12.84 -14.92 12.88
N SER A 231 12.31 -13.93 12.18
CA SER A 231 11.38 -14.14 11.05
C SER A 231 11.99 -15.00 9.94
N LEU A 232 13.28 -14.79 9.62
CA LEU A 232 13.98 -15.58 8.59
C LEU A 232 14.31 -17.02 9.01
N ILE A 233 14.45 -17.28 10.30
CA ILE A 233 14.75 -18.61 10.86
C ILE A 233 13.44 -19.41 11.03
N HIS A 234 12.35 -18.77 11.46
CA HIS A 234 11.11 -19.40 11.93
C HIS A 234 9.90 -19.15 11.00
N ILE A 235 10.08 -18.94 9.70
CA ILE A 235 8.97 -18.71 8.74
C ILE A 235 7.89 -19.82 8.76
N SER A 236 8.12 -20.93 9.46
CA SER A 236 7.14 -22.02 9.63
C SER A 236 6.28 -21.94 10.91
N GLU A 237 6.49 -20.94 11.78
CA GLU A 237 5.75 -20.83 13.04
C GLU A 237 5.10 -19.44 13.20
N PRO A 238 3.85 -19.24 12.76
CA PRO A 238 3.17 -17.94 12.88
C PRO A 238 2.79 -17.55 14.32
N THR A 239 2.98 -18.41 15.31
CA THR A 239 2.39 -18.27 16.64
C THR A 239 3.27 -17.56 17.68
N ARG A 240 4.49 -17.11 17.39
CA ARG A 240 5.41 -16.50 18.38
C ARG A 240 5.64 -14.99 18.25
N GLN A 241 4.81 -14.27 17.53
CA GLN A 241 4.94 -12.79 17.44
C GLN A 241 4.04 -12.03 18.42
N ALA A 242 3.37 -12.72 19.33
CA ALA A 242 2.38 -12.12 20.24
C ALA A 242 2.84 -12.02 21.72
N GLU A 243 4.16 -12.10 21.98
CA GLU A 243 4.69 -11.83 23.34
C GLU A 243 5.67 -10.66 23.34
#